data_f1ae61926221bbdb1f1a852ff9871fe0
#
_entry.id   f1ae61926221bbdb1f1a852ff9871fe0
#
_cell.length_a   1.000
_cell.length_b   1.000
_cell.length_c   1.000
_cell.angle_alpha   90.00
_cell.angle_beta   90.00
_cell.angle_gamma   90.00
#
_symmetry.space_group_name_H-M   'P 1'
#
loop_
_entity.id
_entity.type
_entity.pdbx_description
1 polymer ?
#
loop_
_entity_poly.entity_id
_entity_poly.type
_entity_poly.pdbx_seq_one_letter_code
_entity_poly.pdbx_strand_id
1 'polypeptide(L)'
;MEMAALKSPSLIEQLTITLIGVFAFLQVYSIQAILPILIHDLNASEVQAGMMVGATVMGIALLSPFVGILSDRLGRKIFVVGALFLLSIPTALISISQSVHIISFWRFLQGIFVPGITVVLIAYIGEEYRHHLAKMMSLYVMGTVLGGFGGRFLVGHLNELIGWRYAYAVMAIFTLIGSIIVLKTLPKSQHFFQSGNWSSALTLLISHAKNRYVISACLLGACVLFSLVACFTFINLHLAQPPYLLSTSALANIFSIYLIGMVITPLSAKAIGRFGMVKTIIGAVSISVVGVLLTLSAPLWMIIFGLTLMSSGVFVTQSATISYIASHITKGRSLASGLYYMSYYGGGSIGAWLCGLVYMQGQWTYTVYTIIGVQLIALTVALIFMRQ
;
A
#
# COMPACT_ATOMS: atom_id res chain seq x y z
N MET A 1 -30.76 10.27 -30.56
CA MET A 1 -29.61 9.70 -29.81
C MET A 1 -30.16 9.28 -28.46
N GLU A 2 -30.47 8.01 -28.31
CA GLU A 2 -31.12 7.42 -27.15
C GLU A 2 -30.28 7.64 -25.90
N MET A 3 -30.91 8.21 -24.89
CA MET A 3 -30.45 8.11 -23.51
C MET A 3 -30.43 6.61 -23.14
N ALA A 4 -29.30 5.94 -23.41
CA ALA A 4 -29.06 4.64 -22.82
C ALA A 4 -29.18 4.82 -21.30
N ALA A 5 -30.22 4.24 -20.74
CA ALA A 5 -30.55 4.33 -19.33
C ALA A 5 -29.27 4.03 -18.52
N LEU A 6 -28.83 5.00 -17.73
CA LEU A 6 -27.66 4.92 -16.86
C LEU A 6 -27.87 3.81 -15.84
N LYS A 7 -27.54 2.57 -16.25
CA LYS A 7 -27.69 1.40 -15.41
C LYS A 7 -26.79 1.57 -14.17
N SER A 8 -27.38 1.67 -13.01
CA SER A 8 -26.63 1.66 -11.76
C SER A 8 -25.82 0.36 -11.65
N PRO A 9 -24.56 0.41 -11.17
CA PRO A 9 -23.73 -0.77 -10.99
C PRO A 9 -24.47 -1.83 -10.17
N SER A 10 -24.55 -3.05 -10.68
CA SER A 10 -25.16 -4.18 -9.98
C SER A 10 -24.41 -4.49 -8.68
N LEU A 11 -25.07 -5.17 -7.75
CA LEU A 11 -24.42 -5.61 -6.51
C LEU A 11 -23.21 -6.51 -6.79
N ILE A 12 -23.29 -7.37 -7.82
CA ILE A 12 -22.18 -8.25 -8.23
C ILE A 12 -20.97 -7.42 -8.67
N GLU A 13 -21.18 -6.38 -9.48
CA GLU A 13 -20.08 -5.49 -9.92
C GLU A 13 -19.46 -4.76 -8.74
N GLN A 14 -20.27 -4.26 -7.81
CA GLN A 14 -19.79 -3.59 -6.61
C GLN A 14 -18.95 -4.53 -5.74
N LEU A 15 -19.43 -5.74 -5.48
CA LEU A 15 -18.71 -6.77 -4.74
C LEU A 15 -17.42 -7.19 -5.47
N THR A 16 -17.46 -7.32 -6.81
CA THR A 16 -16.29 -7.67 -7.61
C THR A 16 -15.19 -6.61 -7.50
N ILE A 17 -15.52 -5.32 -7.61
CA ILE A 17 -14.56 -4.24 -7.46
C ILE A 17 -13.92 -4.24 -6.05
N THR A 18 -14.74 -4.43 -5.01
CA THR A 18 -14.25 -4.54 -3.64
C THR A 18 -13.31 -5.75 -3.49
N LEU A 19 -13.70 -6.90 -4.03
CA LEU A 19 -12.94 -8.14 -3.96
C LEU A 19 -11.59 -8.03 -4.67
N ILE A 20 -11.54 -7.36 -5.83
CA ILE A 20 -10.27 -7.09 -6.53
C ILE A 20 -9.35 -6.24 -5.65
N GLY A 21 -9.89 -5.22 -4.99
CA GLY A 21 -9.13 -4.42 -4.01
C GLY A 21 -8.57 -5.25 -2.87
N VAL A 22 -9.38 -6.17 -2.32
CA VAL A 22 -8.96 -7.12 -1.28
C VAL A 22 -7.79 -7.97 -1.78
N PHE A 23 -7.93 -8.65 -2.89
CA PHE A 23 -6.87 -9.55 -3.41
C PHE A 23 -5.61 -8.82 -3.83
N ALA A 24 -5.72 -7.59 -4.33
CA ALA A 24 -4.56 -6.77 -4.69
C ALA A 24 -3.64 -6.52 -3.49
N PHE A 25 -4.22 -6.23 -2.30
CA PHE A 25 -3.45 -5.89 -1.11
C PHE A 25 -3.28 -7.05 -0.12
N LEU A 26 -4.00 -8.16 -0.30
CA LEU A 26 -3.93 -9.34 0.57
C LEU A 26 -2.49 -9.85 0.72
N GLN A 27 -1.69 -9.79 -0.36
CA GLN A 27 -0.32 -10.31 -0.38
C GLN A 27 0.73 -9.25 -0.02
N VAL A 28 0.44 -7.94 -0.23
CA VAL A 28 1.47 -6.88 -0.17
C VAL A 28 2.21 -6.88 1.17
N TYR A 29 1.49 -6.97 2.27
CA TYR A 29 2.05 -6.88 3.61
C TYR A 29 1.83 -8.13 4.47
N SER A 30 1.33 -9.23 3.91
CA SER A 30 0.97 -10.45 4.62
C SER A 30 2.10 -11.02 5.49
N ILE A 31 3.35 -10.88 5.04
CA ILE A 31 4.54 -11.40 5.71
C ILE A 31 4.84 -10.72 7.05
N GLN A 32 4.38 -9.47 7.26
CA GLN A 32 4.74 -8.69 8.45
C GLN A 32 4.35 -9.37 9.77
N ALA A 33 3.22 -10.05 9.80
CA ALA A 33 2.74 -10.72 11.02
C ALA A 33 3.61 -11.91 11.46
N ILE A 34 4.37 -12.51 10.54
CA ILE A 34 5.18 -13.72 10.79
C ILE A 34 6.68 -13.47 10.70
N LEU A 35 7.12 -12.22 10.57
CA LEU A 35 8.56 -11.89 10.50
C LEU A 35 9.38 -12.48 11.65
N PRO A 36 8.93 -12.45 12.92
CA PRO A 36 9.68 -13.05 14.02
C PRO A 36 9.92 -14.55 13.81
N ILE A 37 8.93 -15.27 13.30
CA ILE A 37 9.04 -16.70 13.01
C ILE A 37 10.01 -16.95 11.85
N LEU A 38 9.95 -16.16 10.79
CA LEU A 38 10.85 -16.30 9.64
C LEU A 38 12.31 -15.99 9.99
N ILE A 39 12.55 -15.03 10.88
CA ILE A 39 13.89 -14.74 11.41
C ILE A 39 14.44 -15.98 12.10
N HIS A 40 13.65 -16.62 12.97
CA HIS A 40 14.05 -17.80 13.69
C HIS A 40 14.25 -19.02 12.76
N ASP A 41 13.25 -19.35 11.93
CA ASP A 41 13.24 -20.55 11.11
C ASP A 41 14.28 -20.54 9.98
N LEU A 42 14.61 -19.36 9.47
CA LEU A 42 15.54 -19.20 8.33
C LEU A 42 16.88 -18.61 8.75
N ASN A 43 17.13 -18.43 10.05
CA ASN A 43 18.31 -17.75 10.61
C ASN A 43 18.59 -16.41 9.91
N ALA A 44 17.52 -15.61 9.73
CA ALA A 44 17.58 -14.34 9.05
C ALA A 44 17.99 -13.20 10.00
N SER A 45 18.59 -12.15 9.46
CA SER A 45 18.78 -10.90 10.19
C SER A 45 17.54 -10.01 10.08
N GLU A 46 17.44 -9.01 10.96
CA GLU A 46 16.38 -8.01 10.94
C GLU A 46 16.38 -7.19 9.63
N VAL A 47 17.55 -6.96 9.05
CA VAL A 47 17.71 -6.34 7.72
C VAL A 47 17.05 -7.21 6.65
N GLN A 48 17.33 -8.51 6.66
CA GLN A 48 16.73 -9.45 5.72
C GLN A 48 15.21 -9.55 5.92
N ALA A 49 14.73 -9.48 7.16
CA ALA A 49 13.30 -9.40 7.46
C ALA A 49 12.67 -8.13 6.85
N GLY A 50 13.30 -6.98 7.02
CA GLY A 50 12.91 -5.74 6.36
C GLY A 50 12.91 -5.86 4.83
N MET A 51 13.95 -6.46 4.25
CA MET A 51 14.04 -6.69 2.80
C MET A 51 12.91 -7.56 2.25
N MET A 52 12.45 -8.58 2.97
CA MET A 52 11.29 -9.39 2.54
C MET A 52 10.01 -8.54 2.41
N VAL A 53 9.83 -7.53 3.24
CA VAL A 53 8.72 -6.56 3.11
C VAL A 53 9.02 -5.56 1.98
N GLY A 54 10.20 -4.96 2.01
CA GLY A 54 10.63 -3.94 1.06
C GLY A 54 10.66 -4.43 -0.40
N ALA A 55 10.97 -5.69 -0.63
CA ALA A 55 11.02 -6.28 -1.97
C ALA A 55 9.68 -6.18 -2.70
N THR A 56 8.56 -6.50 -2.04
CA THR A 56 7.23 -6.36 -2.64
C THR A 56 6.92 -4.90 -2.97
N VAL A 57 7.19 -4.02 -2.03
CA VAL A 57 6.93 -2.58 -2.17
C VAL A 57 7.80 -1.98 -3.27
N MET A 58 9.05 -2.45 -3.43
CA MET A 58 9.94 -2.07 -4.52
C MET A 58 9.40 -2.52 -5.88
N GLY A 59 8.92 -3.75 -5.99
CA GLY A 59 8.28 -4.25 -7.22
C GLY A 59 7.10 -3.38 -7.65
N ILE A 60 6.25 -2.96 -6.68
CA ILE A 60 5.14 -2.03 -6.93
C ILE A 60 5.69 -0.68 -7.43
N ALA A 61 6.71 -0.12 -6.77
CA ALA A 61 7.30 1.17 -7.12
C ALA A 61 7.78 1.19 -8.58
N LEU A 62 8.55 0.17 -8.95
CA LEU A 62 9.19 0.13 -10.27
C LEU A 62 8.18 0.01 -11.42
N LEU A 63 7.10 -0.75 -11.22
CA LEU A 63 6.18 -1.05 -12.31
C LEU A 63 4.98 -0.09 -12.41
N SER A 64 4.61 0.56 -11.31
CA SER A 64 3.43 1.45 -11.25
C SER A 64 3.35 2.51 -12.37
N PRO A 65 4.42 3.20 -12.79
CA PRO A 65 4.34 4.21 -13.84
C PRO A 65 4.04 3.63 -15.23
N PHE A 66 4.41 2.36 -15.47
CA PHE A 66 4.41 1.75 -16.81
C PHE A 66 3.19 0.89 -17.11
N VAL A 67 2.56 0.35 -16.07
CA VAL A 67 1.46 -0.64 -16.21
C VAL A 67 0.23 -0.06 -16.89
N GLY A 68 -0.06 1.23 -16.66
CA GLY A 68 -1.17 1.90 -17.35
C GLY A 68 -1.05 1.78 -18.87
N ILE A 69 0.12 2.10 -19.40
CA ILE A 69 0.41 2.06 -20.85
C ILE A 69 0.38 0.63 -21.39
N LEU A 70 0.87 -0.34 -20.60
CA LEU A 70 0.89 -1.75 -21.02
C LEU A 70 -0.54 -2.33 -21.07
N SER A 71 -1.41 -1.96 -20.12
CA SER A 71 -2.79 -2.42 -20.08
C SER A 71 -3.64 -1.86 -21.23
N ASP A 72 -3.26 -0.71 -21.81
CA ASP A 72 -3.93 -0.08 -22.95
C ASP A 72 -3.85 -0.93 -24.23
N ARG A 73 -3.03 -1.98 -24.26
CA ARG A 73 -2.87 -2.88 -25.41
C ARG A 73 -3.64 -4.20 -25.27
N LEU A 74 -3.75 -4.72 -24.04
CA LEU A 74 -4.29 -6.06 -23.77
C LEU A 74 -5.75 -6.06 -23.32
N GLY A 75 -6.27 -4.88 -22.96
CA GLY A 75 -7.63 -4.75 -22.41
C GLY A 75 -7.65 -4.92 -20.88
N ARG A 76 -8.43 -4.07 -20.21
CA ARG A 76 -8.41 -3.93 -18.73
C ARG A 76 -8.75 -5.22 -17.99
N LYS A 77 -9.82 -5.89 -18.38
CA LYS A 77 -10.29 -7.12 -17.71
C LYS A 77 -9.23 -8.23 -17.74
N ILE A 78 -8.69 -8.51 -18.94
CA ILE A 78 -7.71 -9.61 -19.13
C ILE A 78 -6.47 -9.31 -18.33
N PHE A 79 -6.05 -8.03 -18.30
CA PHE A 79 -4.86 -7.61 -17.57
C PHE A 79 -5.02 -7.78 -16.05
N VAL A 80 -6.15 -7.33 -15.48
CA VAL A 80 -6.43 -7.48 -14.04
C VAL A 80 -6.52 -8.95 -13.64
N VAL A 81 -7.25 -9.77 -14.41
CA VAL A 81 -7.40 -11.21 -14.12
C VAL A 81 -6.07 -11.94 -14.26
N GLY A 82 -5.32 -11.64 -15.33
CA GLY A 82 -3.99 -12.22 -15.55
C GLY A 82 -3.01 -11.86 -14.45
N ALA A 83 -3.01 -10.61 -13.98
CA ALA A 83 -2.16 -10.17 -12.88
C ALA A 83 -2.53 -10.86 -11.55
N LEU A 84 -3.83 -11.04 -11.25
CA LEU A 84 -4.29 -11.81 -10.09
C LEU A 84 -3.86 -13.28 -10.17
N PHE A 85 -4.02 -13.90 -11.33
CA PHE A 85 -3.57 -15.27 -11.56
C PHE A 85 -2.06 -15.40 -11.36
N LEU A 86 -1.27 -14.53 -12.00
CA LEU A 86 0.18 -14.52 -11.88
C LEU A 86 0.65 -14.22 -10.44
N LEU A 87 -0.10 -13.42 -9.66
CA LEU A 87 0.19 -13.15 -8.25
C LEU A 87 0.10 -14.42 -7.37
N SER A 88 -0.78 -15.38 -7.73
CA SER A 88 -0.93 -16.62 -6.99
C SER A 88 0.31 -17.51 -7.07
N ILE A 89 1.07 -17.45 -8.16
CA ILE A 89 2.26 -18.29 -8.41
C ILE A 89 3.39 -17.99 -7.41
N PRO A 90 3.94 -16.76 -7.32
CA PRO A 90 4.96 -16.45 -6.33
C PRO A 90 4.44 -16.63 -4.89
N THR A 91 3.14 -16.43 -4.65
CA THR A 91 2.53 -16.70 -3.34
C THR A 91 2.64 -18.18 -2.97
N ALA A 92 2.35 -19.08 -3.91
CA ALA A 92 2.53 -20.53 -3.71
C ALA A 92 4.01 -20.91 -3.53
N LEU A 93 4.92 -20.30 -4.30
CA LEU A 93 6.35 -20.60 -4.26
C LEU A 93 7.02 -20.14 -2.95
N ILE A 94 6.46 -19.14 -2.24
CA ILE A 94 6.91 -18.80 -0.89
C ILE A 94 6.73 -19.99 0.06
N SER A 95 5.65 -20.77 -0.06
CA SER A 95 5.35 -21.90 0.85
C SER A 95 6.42 -22.99 0.86
N ILE A 96 7.11 -23.18 -0.26
CA ILE A 96 8.17 -24.18 -0.42
C ILE A 96 9.60 -23.62 -0.32
N SER A 97 9.71 -22.30 -0.08
CA SER A 97 11.01 -21.62 -0.04
C SER A 97 11.79 -21.98 1.24
N GLN A 98 13.11 -22.13 1.08
CA GLN A 98 14.02 -22.54 2.15
C GLN A 98 15.03 -21.44 2.53
N SER A 99 15.03 -20.31 1.84
CA SER A 99 15.95 -19.20 2.13
C SER A 99 15.26 -17.83 2.02
N VAL A 100 15.76 -16.89 2.79
CA VAL A 100 15.31 -15.49 2.81
C VAL A 100 15.43 -14.83 1.45
N HIS A 101 16.51 -15.11 0.71
CA HIS A 101 16.75 -14.55 -0.62
C HIS A 101 15.71 -15.03 -1.64
N ILE A 102 15.35 -16.31 -1.59
CA ILE A 102 14.30 -16.88 -2.46
C ILE A 102 12.93 -16.27 -2.10
N ILE A 103 12.61 -16.14 -0.80
CA ILE A 103 11.37 -15.47 -0.36
C ILE A 103 11.36 -14.03 -0.84
N SER A 104 12.44 -13.27 -0.66
CA SER A 104 12.55 -11.88 -1.11
C SER A 104 12.37 -11.75 -2.63
N PHE A 105 12.88 -12.68 -3.40
CA PHE A 105 12.66 -12.73 -4.85
C PHE A 105 11.19 -12.95 -5.21
N TRP A 106 10.51 -13.92 -4.60
CA TRP A 106 9.08 -14.14 -4.83
C TRP A 106 8.24 -12.94 -4.35
N ARG A 107 8.63 -12.31 -3.25
CA ARG A 107 8.02 -11.08 -2.75
C ARG A 107 8.15 -9.92 -3.74
N PHE A 108 9.32 -9.79 -4.36
CA PHE A 108 9.53 -8.81 -5.42
C PHE A 108 8.62 -9.07 -6.63
N LEU A 109 8.50 -10.34 -7.06
CA LEU A 109 7.59 -10.71 -8.15
C LEU A 109 6.12 -10.46 -7.79
N GLN A 110 5.70 -10.72 -6.55
CA GLN A 110 4.36 -10.32 -6.09
C GLN A 110 4.16 -8.80 -6.29
N GLY A 111 5.17 -8.00 -5.94
CA GLY A 111 5.13 -6.55 -6.13
C GLY A 111 5.00 -6.12 -7.59
N ILE A 112 5.60 -6.83 -8.52
CA ILE A 112 5.48 -6.58 -9.97
C ILE A 112 4.04 -6.75 -10.46
N PHE A 113 3.30 -7.73 -9.94
CA PHE A 113 1.93 -8.01 -10.41
C PHE A 113 0.88 -7.08 -9.80
N VAL A 114 1.10 -6.55 -8.60
CA VAL A 114 0.12 -5.70 -7.89
C VAL A 114 -0.30 -4.45 -8.69
N PRO A 115 0.57 -3.67 -9.32
CA PRO A 115 0.15 -2.53 -10.15
C PRO A 115 -0.72 -2.95 -11.34
N GLY A 116 -0.52 -4.16 -11.87
CA GLY A 116 -1.38 -4.75 -12.92
C GLY A 116 -2.83 -4.94 -12.48
N ILE A 117 -3.05 -5.03 -11.17
CA ILE A 117 -4.39 -5.10 -10.59
C ILE A 117 -4.87 -3.69 -10.25
N THR A 118 -4.10 -2.94 -9.45
CA THR A 118 -4.53 -1.68 -8.83
C THR A 118 -4.64 -0.53 -9.82
N VAL A 119 -3.59 -0.26 -10.59
CA VAL A 119 -3.55 0.85 -11.56
C VAL A 119 -4.55 0.61 -12.67
N VAL A 120 -4.62 -0.62 -13.16
CA VAL A 120 -5.52 -0.99 -14.26
C VAL A 120 -6.98 -0.97 -13.81
N LEU A 121 -7.28 -1.39 -12.58
CA LEU A 121 -8.64 -1.31 -12.05
C LEU A 121 -9.12 0.13 -11.86
N ILE A 122 -8.24 1.04 -11.41
CA ILE A 122 -8.57 2.47 -11.30
C ILE A 122 -8.94 3.04 -12.67
N ALA A 123 -8.18 2.70 -13.72
CA ALA A 123 -8.48 3.11 -15.08
C ALA A 123 -9.82 2.49 -15.55
N TYR A 124 -10.04 1.20 -15.33
CA TYR A 124 -11.29 0.51 -15.65
C TYR A 124 -12.50 1.18 -14.97
N ILE A 125 -12.42 1.49 -13.68
CA ILE A 125 -13.49 2.19 -12.96
C ILE A 125 -13.76 3.57 -13.58
N GLY A 126 -12.70 4.31 -13.93
CA GLY A 126 -12.83 5.62 -14.56
C GLY A 126 -13.47 5.59 -15.96
N GLU A 127 -13.23 4.52 -16.72
CA GLU A 127 -13.76 4.32 -18.06
C GLU A 127 -15.22 3.82 -18.05
N GLU A 128 -15.53 2.79 -17.24
CA GLU A 128 -16.81 2.08 -17.26
C GLU A 128 -17.86 2.68 -16.32
N TYR A 129 -17.44 3.32 -15.21
CA TYR A 129 -18.37 3.81 -14.18
C TYR A 129 -18.30 5.33 -13.95
N ARG A 130 -18.17 6.14 -15.03
CA ARG A 130 -18.02 7.61 -14.95
C ARG A 130 -19.07 8.29 -14.07
N HIS A 131 -20.34 7.88 -14.17
CA HIS A 131 -21.45 8.47 -13.39
C HIS A 131 -21.51 7.97 -11.94
N HIS A 132 -20.84 6.86 -11.64
CA HIS A 132 -20.78 6.25 -10.31
C HIS A 132 -19.33 6.19 -9.78
N LEU A 133 -18.44 7.01 -10.35
CA LEU A 133 -17.00 6.99 -10.09
C LEU A 133 -16.68 7.02 -8.60
N ALA A 134 -17.24 7.99 -7.86
CA ALA A 134 -16.96 8.15 -6.43
C ALA A 134 -17.37 6.91 -5.62
N LYS A 135 -18.51 6.31 -5.92
CA LYS A 135 -18.99 5.09 -5.25
C LYS A 135 -18.07 3.91 -5.52
N MET A 136 -17.73 3.66 -6.79
CA MET A 136 -16.91 2.50 -7.18
C MET A 136 -15.47 2.65 -6.69
N MET A 137 -14.91 3.86 -6.70
CA MET A 137 -13.60 4.15 -6.12
C MET A 137 -13.59 3.95 -4.60
N SER A 138 -14.65 4.34 -3.89
CA SER A 138 -14.77 4.11 -2.45
C SER A 138 -14.80 2.61 -2.12
N LEU A 139 -15.54 1.81 -2.90
CA LEU A 139 -15.58 0.36 -2.75
C LEU A 139 -14.23 -0.30 -3.01
N TYR A 140 -13.50 0.16 -4.04
CA TYR A 140 -12.14 -0.28 -4.30
C TYR A 140 -11.21 0.04 -3.12
N VAL A 141 -11.20 1.30 -2.64
CA VAL A 141 -10.36 1.72 -1.50
C VAL A 141 -10.70 0.92 -0.23
N MET A 142 -11.99 0.71 0.06
CA MET A 142 -12.42 -0.15 1.15
C MET A 142 -11.83 -1.56 1.00
N GLY A 143 -11.90 -2.14 -0.20
CA GLY A 143 -11.29 -3.43 -0.52
C GLY A 143 -9.79 -3.45 -0.25
N THR A 144 -9.04 -2.42 -0.63
CA THR A 144 -7.58 -2.36 -0.40
C THR A 144 -7.22 -2.33 1.09
N VAL A 145 -7.98 -1.61 1.91
CA VAL A 145 -7.79 -1.56 3.37
C VAL A 145 -8.09 -2.92 4.00
N LEU A 146 -9.23 -3.53 3.60
CA LEU A 146 -9.60 -4.87 4.07
C LEU A 146 -8.58 -5.93 3.65
N GLY A 147 -8.06 -5.84 2.43
CA GLY A 147 -7.01 -6.74 1.94
C GLY A 147 -5.70 -6.57 2.71
N GLY A 148 -5.28 -5.33 2.92
CA GLY A 148 -4.07 -5.02 3.67
C GLY A 148 -4.10 -5.49 5.12
N PHE A 149 -5.23 -5.37 5.81
CA PHE A 149 -5.46 -5.97 7.12
C PHE A 149 -5.61 -7.49 7.02
N GLY A 150 -6.50 -7.98 6.15
CA GLY A 150 -6.87 -9.38 6.04
C GLY A 150 -5.69 -10.30 5.71
N GLY A 151 -4.75 -9.84 4.88
CA GLY A 151 -3.55 -10.61 4.57
C GLY A 151 -2.68 -10.90 5.80
N ARG A 152 -2.45 -9.89 6.63
CA ARG A 152 -1.70 -10.03 7.88
C ARG A 152 -2.48 -10.87 8.90
N PHE A 153 -3.76 -10.60 9.03
CA PHE A 153 -4.66 -11.31 9.93
C PHE A 153 -4.70 -12.81 9.60
N LEU A 154 -4.96 -13.16 8.34
CA LEU A 154 -5.05 -14.55 7.91
C LEU A 154 -3.72 -15.28 8.08
N VAL A 155 -2.61 -14.70 7.59
CA VAL A 155 -1.31 -15.36 7.68
C VAL A 155 -0.88 -15.53 9.14
N GLY A 156 -1.10 -14.54 10.02
CA GLY A 156 -0.74 -14.66 11.43
C GLY A 156 -1.51 -15.75 12.17
N HIS A 157 -2.83 -15.84 11.96
CA HIS A 157 -3.66 -16.89 12.58
C HIS A 157 -3.41 -18.26 11.96
N LEU A 158 -3.32 -18.36 10.62
CA LEU A 158 -3.01 -19.62 9.97
C LEU A 158 -1.63 -20.14 10.37
N ASN A 159 -0.65 -19.24 10.58
CA ASN A 159 0.66 -19.67 11.04
C ASN A 159 0.60 -20.42 12.39
N GLU A 160 -0.20 -19.98 13.34
CA GLU A 160 -0.35 -20.68 14.63
C GLU A 160 -1.03 -22.05 14.50
N LEU A 161 -1.96 -22.18 13.54
CA LEU A 161 -2.72 -23.41 13.35
C LEU A 161 -1.97 -24.46 12.54
N ILE A 162 -1.32 -24.06 11.45
CA ILE A 162 -0.79 -24.98 10.42
C ILE A 162 0.64 -24.62 9.99
N GLY A 163 1.26 -23.58 10.57
CA GLY A 163 2.58 -23.10 10.17
C GLY A 163 2.56 -22.20 8.94
N TRP A 164 3.58 -21.34 8.80
CA TRP A 164 3.63 -20.30 7.78
C TRP A 164 3.68 -20.83 6.34
N ARG A 165 4.29 -22.02 6.12
CA ARG A 165 4.34 -22.64 4.79
C ARG A 165 2.95 -22.98 4.28
N TYR A 166 2.16 -23.65 5.09
CA TYR A 166 0.77 -23.98 4.75
C TYR A 166 -0.12 -22.73 4.71
N ALA A 167 0.14 -21.74 5.57
CA ALA A 167 -0.55 -20.47 5.49
C ALA A 167 -0.39 -19.80 4.11
N TYR A 168 0.82 -19.76 3.56
CA TYR A 168 1.07 -19.24 2.22
C TYR A 168 0.46 -20.10 1.11
N ALA A 169 0.43 -21.43 1.26
CA ALA A 169 -0.26 -22.30 0.31
C ALA A 169 -1.79 -21.97 0.28
N VAL A 170 -2.40 -21.83 1.45
CA VAL A 170 -3.80 -21.39 1.57
C VAL A 170 -4.02 -20.01 0.91
N MET A 171 -3.14 -19.05 1.18
CA MET A 171 -3.22 -17.72 0.59
C MET A 171 -3.09 -17.75 -0.94
N ALA A 172 -2.27 -18.62 -1.49
CA ALA A 172 -2.15 -18.85 -2.94
C ALA A 172 -3.45 -19.39 -3.54
N ILE A 173 -4.04 -20.39 -2.89
CA ILE A 173 -5.34 -20.97 -3.30
C ILE A 173 -6.44 -19.89 -3.24
N PHE A 174 -6.50 -19.09 -2.18
CA PHE A 174 -7.44 -17.97 -2.08
C PHE A 174 -7.28 -16.98 -3.22
N THR A 175 -6.05 -16.60 -3.55
CA THR A 175 -5.76 -15.66 -4.64
C THR A 175 -6.13 -16.25 -6.00
N LEU A 176 -5.88 -17.55 -6.21
CA LEU A 176 -6.28 -18.27 -7.42
C LEU A 176 -7.80 -18.34 -7.57
N ILE A 177 -8.53 -18.73 -6.52
CA ILE A 177 -10.00 -18.73 -6.49
C ILE A 177 -10.52 -17.31 -6.78
N GLY A 178 -9.92 -16.30 -6.15
CA GLY A 178 -10.25 -14.91 -6.39
C GLY A 178 -10.10 -14.51 -7.86
N SER A 179 -9.03 -14.93 -8.52
CA SER A 179 -8.81 -14.66 -9.95
C SER A 179 -9.92 -15.29 -10.83
N ILE A 180 -10.36 -16.51 -10.49
CA ILE A 180 -11.44 -17.22 -11.20
C ILE A 180 -12.79 -16.53 -10.97
N ILE A 181 -13.07 -16.08 -9.75
CA ILE A 181 -14.29 -15.33 -9.44
C ILE A 181 -14.31 -14.04 -10.27
N VAL A 182 -13.21 -13.27 -10.23
CA VAL A 182 -13.09 -12.01 -10.96
C VAL A 182 -13.20 -12.22 -12.47
N LEU A 183 -12.61 -13.30 -13.00
CA LEU A 183 -12.77 -13.66 -14.43
C LEU A 183 -14.23 -13.80 -14.82
N LYS A 184 -15.05 -14.40 -13.97
CA LYS A 184 -16.49 -14.65 -14.24
C LYS A 184 -17.37 -13.41 -13.99
N THR A 185 -17.03 -12.58 -13.00
CA THR A 185 -17.90 -11.52 -12.49
C THR A 185 -17.56 -10.12 -13.00
N LEU A 186 -16.28 -9.85 -13.34
CA LEU A 186 -15.90 -8.55 -13.88
C LEU A 186 -16.38 -8.42 -15.33
N PRO A 187 -17.18 -7.39 -15.68
CA PRO A 187 -17.62 -7.17 -17.06
C PRO A 187 -16.44 -6.90 -18.00
N LYS A 188 -16.63 -7.16 -19.29
CA LYS A 188 -15.67 -6.74 -20.31
C LYS A 188 -15.68 -5.22 -20.43
N SER A 189 -14.51 -4.62 -20.68
CA SER A 189 -14.40 -3.19 -20.97
C SER A 189 -15.13 -2.87 -22.28
N GLN A 190 -16.08 -1.92 -22.24
CA GLN A 190 -16.85 -1.45 -23.38
C GLN A 190 -16.38 -0.07 -23.87
N HIS A 191 -15.82 0.72 -22.95
CA HIS A 191 -15.38 2.11 -23.19
C HIS A 191 -13.86 2.26 -23.20
N PHE A 192 -13.18 1.19 -23.58
CA PHE A 192 -11.72 1.14 -23.66
C PHE A 192 -11.23 1.94 -24.89
N PHE A 193 -10.41 2.95 -24.63
CA PHE A 193 -9.73 3.72 -25.68
C PHE A 193 -8.24 3.34 -25.68
N GLN A 194 -7.79 2.81 -26.81
CA GLN A 194 -6.38 2.57 -27.03
C GLN A 194 -5.68 3.92 -27.22
N SER A 195 -5.08 4.43 -26.16
CA SER A 195 -4.34 5.70 -26.21
C SER A 195 -2.91 5.47 -25.77
N GLY A 196 -1.98 5.99 -26.55
CA GLY A 196 -0.65 6.28 -26.03
C GLY A 196 0.50 6.03 -27.00
N ASN A 197 1.04 7.09 -27.51
CA ASN A 197 2.38 7.11 -28.07
C ASN A 197 3.36 7.15 -26.88
N TRP A 198 4.20 6.11 -26.72
CA TRP A 198 5.20 5.99 -25.66
C TRP A 198 6.12 7.21 -25.57
N SER A 199 6.47 7.80 -26.70
CA SER A 199 7.33 8.98 -26.79
C SER A 199 6.70 10.19 -26.09
N SER A 200 5.43 10.47 -26.34
CA SER A 200 4.72 11.59 -25.69
C SER A 200 4.51 11.36 -24.19
N ALA A 201 4.24 10.13 -23.78
CA ALA A 201 4.11 9.78 -22.38
C ALA A 201 5.43 9.95 -21.62
N LEU A 202 6.56 9.52 -22.19
CA LEU A 202 7.89 9.67 -21.59
C LEU A 202 8.29 11.15 -21.46
N THR A 203 8.06 11.96 -22.51
CA THR A 203 8.33 13.40 -22.48
C THR A 203 7.52 14.09 -21.36
N LEU A 204 6.26 13.72 -21.21
CA LEU A 204 5.39 14.28 -20.18
C LEU A 204 5.81 13.80 -18.78
N LEU A 205 6.23 12.56 -18.63
CA LEU A 205 6.77 12.01 -17.38
C LEU A 205 8.02 12.78 -16.93
N ILE A 206 8.96 13.04 -17.85
CA ILE A 206 10.17 13.83 -17.59
C ILE A 206 9.80 15.28 -17.20
N SER A 207 8.79 15.87 -17.84
CA SER A 207 8.33 17.22 -17.49
C SER A 207 7.74 17.27 -16.07
N HIS A 208 6.98 16.24 -15.67
CA HIS A 208 6.46 16.12 -14.30
C HIS A 208 7.56 15.87 -13.28
N ALA A 209 8.60 15.10 -13.62
CA ALA A 209 9.76 14.88 -12.76
C ALA A 209 10.57 16.17 -12.47
N LYS A 210 10.35 17.24 -13.24
CA LYS A 210 10.93 18.58 -13.01
C LYS A 210 9.94 19.57 -12.38
N ASN A 211 8.68 19.18 -12.22
CA ASN A 211 7.65 20.05 -11.67
C ASN A 211 7.73 20.08 -10.13
N ARG A 212 7.92 21.28 -9.55
CA ARG A 212 8.06 21.48 -8.09
C ARG A 212 6.89 20.90 -7.27
N TYR A 213 5.67 20.99 -7.78
CA TYR A 213 4.48 20.47 -7.10
C TYR A 213 4.48 18.94 -7.08
N VAL A 214 4.93 18.31 -8.16
CA VAL A 214 5.06 16.85 -8.23
C VAL A 214 6.21 16.37 -7.35
N ILE A 215 7.38 17.02 -7.42
CA ILE A 215 8.56 16.68 -6.61
C ILE A 215 8.25 16.76 -5.12
N SER A 216 7.64 17.86 -4.66
CA SER A 216 7.29 18.01 -3.24
C SER A 216 6.29 16.95 -2.78
N ALA A 217 5.29 16.64 -3.59
CA ALA A 217 4.36 15.54 -3.30
C ALA A 217 5.04 14.16 -3.29
N CYS A 218 5.97 13.91 -4.21
CA CYS A 218 6.78 12.67 -4.27
C CYS A 218 7.63 12.50 -3.02
N LEU A 219 8.34 13.54 -2.61
CA LEU A 219 9.16 13.53 -1.38
C LEU A 219 8.31 13.28 -0.15
N LEU A 220 7.19 14.00 -0.03
CA LEU A 220 6.26 13.81 1.08
C LEU A 220 5.69 12.38 1.10
N GLY A 221 5.26 11.88 -0.05
CA GLY A 221 4.75 10.51 -0.19
C GLY A 221 5.79 9.46 0.20
N ALA A 222 7.05 9.63 -0.22
CA ALA A 222 8.14 8.75 0.17
C ALA A 222 8.34 8.72 1.69
N CYS A 223 8.36 9.87 2.36
CA CYS A 223 8.47 9.95 3.81
C CYS A 223 7.29 9.29 4.53
N VAL A 224 6.09 9.43 3.98
CA VAL A 224 4.85 8.87 4.55
C VAL A 224 4.89 7.34 4.56
N LEU A 225 5.17 6.71 3.41
CA LEU A 225 5.20 5.24 3.36
C LEU A 225 6.47 4.67 3.99
N PHE A 226 7.60 5.38 3.94
CA PHE A 226 8.77 5.04 4.74
C PHE A 226 8.37 4.83 6.21
N SER A 227 7.72 5.83 6.80
CA SER A 227 7.32 5.82 8.21
C SER A 227 6.35 4.67 8.51
N LEU A 228 5.34 4.47 7.65
CA LEU A 228 4.33 3.43 7.84
C LEU A 228 4.94 2.02 7.77
N VAL A 229 5.70 1.74 6.72
CA VAL A 229 6.30 0.41 6.50
C VAL A 229 7.34 0.11 7.56
N ALA A 230 8.23 1.06 7.87
CA ALA A 230 9.23 0.90 8.94
C ALA A 230 8.57 0.64 10.29
N CYS A 231 7.60 1.47 10.68
CA CYS A 231 6.92 1.35 11.96
C CYS A 231 6.27 -0.03 12.12
N PHE A 232 5.42 -0.42 11.18
CA PHE A 232 4.69 -1.69 11.28
C PHE A 232 5.52 -2.94 11.00
N THR A 233 6.67 -2.83 10.36
CA THR A 233 7.60 -3.94 10.21
C THR A 233 8.34 -4.22 11.52
N PHE A 234 8.92 -3.19 12.12
CA PHE A 234 9.83 -3.36 13.25
C PHE A 234 9.14 -3.35 14.62
N ILE A 235 7.96 -2.74 14.75
CA ILE A 235 7.14 -2.88 15.96
C ILE A 235 6.75 -4.35 16.21
N ASN A 236 6.51 -5.14 15.16
CA ASN A 236 6.23 -6.56 15.31
C ASN A 236 7.41 -7.32 15.91
N LEU A 237 8.64 -7.00 15.48
CA LEU A 237 9.84 -7.61 16.05
C LEU A 237 10.00 -7.20 17.52
N HIS A 238 9.72 -5.94 17.86
CA HIS A 238 9.76 -5.44 19.22
C HIS A 238 8.74 -6.11 20.12
N LEU A 239 7.50 -6.24 19.66
CA LEU A 239 6.42 -6.82 20.47
C LEU A 239 6.47 -8.35 20.54
N ALA A 240 7.24 -9.01 19.68
CA ALA A 240 7.54 -10.45 19.80
C ALA A 240 8.59 -10.78 20.87
N GLN A 241 9.32 -9.78 21.36
CA GLN A 241 10.39 -9.93 22.37
C GLN A 241 9.87 -9.57 23.79
N PRO A 242 10.61 -9.97 24.85
CA PRO A 242 10.33 -9.49 26.18
C PRO A 242 10.26 -7.95 26.26
N PRO A 243 9.35 -7.37 27.06
CA PRO A 243 8.45 -8.03 28.01
C PRO A 243 7.12 -8.51 27.41
N TYR A 244 6.83 -8.24 26.12
CA TYR A 244 5.51 -8.46 25.53
C TYR A 244 5.25 -9.91 25.10
N LEU A 245 6.23 -10.55 24.43
CA LEU A 245 6.17 -11.94 23.95
C LEU A 245 4.87 -12.28 23.21
N LEU A 246 4.40 -11.37 22.35
CA LEU A 246 3.15 -11.57 21.62
C LEU A 246 3.30 -12.67 20.56
N SER A 247 2.28 -13.53 20.48
CA SER A 247 2.15 -14.55 19.44
C SER A 247 1.89 -13.93 18.05
N THR A 248 2.03 -14.73 16.99
CA THR A 248 1.78 -14.24 15.62
C THR A 248 0.34 -13.82 15.39
N SER A 249 -0.63 -14.48 16.01
CA SER A 249 -2.03 -14.06 15.96
C SER A 249 -2.27 -12.74 16.72
N ALA A 250 -1.64 -12.57 17.89
CA ALA A 250 -1.72 -11.33 18.64
C ALA A 250 -1.09 -10.16 17.86
N LEU A 251 0.08 -10.38 17.25
CA LEU A 251 0.71 -9.42 16.35
C LEU A 251 -0.17 -9.11 15.13
N ALA A 252 -0.80 -10.13 14.53
CA ALA A 252 -1.73 -9.95 13.42
C ALA A 252 -2.95 -9.12 13.80
N ASN A 253 -3.46 -9.26 15.04
CA ASN A 253 -4.58 -8.47 15.54
C ASN A 253 -4.24 -6.98 15.68
N ILE A 254 -2.99 -6.62 15.99
CA ILE A 254 -2.55 -5.20 16.04
C ILE A 254 -2.79 -4.50 14.70
N PHE A 255 -2.70 -5.20 13.58
CA PHE A 255 -2.97 -4.62 12.28
C PHE A 255 -4.44 -4.22 12.07
N SER A 256 -5.37 -4.57 12.97
CA SER A 256 -6.73 -4.02 12.95
C SER A 256 -6.74 -2.48 13.04
N ILE A 257 -5.68 -1.89 13.57
CA ILE A 257 -5.44 -0.43 13.57
C ILE A 257 -5.53 0.15 12.16
N TYR A 258 -5.14 -0.60 11.12
CA TYR A 258 -5.27 -0.14 9.72
C TYR A 258 -6.71 0.14 9.30
N LEU A 259 -7.69 -0.49 9.95
CA LEU A 259 -9.10 -0.24 9.67
C LEU A 259 -9.52 1.20 9.99
N ILE A 260 -8.75 1.90 10.84
CA ILE A 260 -8.95 3.34 11.10
C ILE A 260 -8.88 4.15 9.79
N GLY A 261 -8.11 3.69 8.80
CA GLY A 261 -8.02 4.32 7.49
C GLY A 261 -9.35 4.43 6.76
N MET A 262 -10.27 3.48 6.99
CA MET A 262 -11.62 3.52 6.39
C MET A 262 -12.47 4.68 6.96
N VAL A 263 -12.21 5.08 8.20
CA VAL A 263 -12.92 6.17 8.88
C VAL A 263 -12.21 7.50 8.66
N ILE A 264 -10.89 7.51 8.88
CA ILE A 264 -10.13 8.77 8.90
C ILE A 264 -9.91 9.36 7.49
N THR A 265 -9.83 8.51 6.45
CA THR A 265 -9.63 8.98 5.08
C THR A 265 -10.82 9.81 4.56
N PRO A 266 -12.08 9.41 4.70
CA PRO A 266 -13.21 10.28 4.38
C PRO A 266 -13.27 11.57 5.24
N LEU A 267 -12.88 11.48 6.51
CA LEU A 267 -12.85 12.66 7.40
C LEU A 267 -11.76 13.66 6.99
N SER A 268 -10.69 13.22 6.34
CA SER A 268 -9.64 14.10 5.83
C SER A 268 -10.18 15.12 4.84
N ALA A 269 -11.21 14.79 4.05
CA ALA A 269 -11.83 15.72 3.12
C ALA A 269 -12.45 16.93 3.84
N LYS A 270 -13.06 16.73 5.02
CA LYS A 270 -13.60 17.84 5.86
C LYS A 270 -12.46 18.71 6.40
N ALA A 271 -11.36 18.11 6.84
CA ALA A 271 -10.19 18.83 7.33
C ALA A 271 -9.54 19.66 6.21
N ILE A 272 -9.40 19.10 5.01
CA ILE A 272 -8.89 19.79 3.81
C ILE A 272 -9.79 20.96 3.44
N GLY A 273 -11.10 20.77 3.45
CA GLY A 273 -12.08 21.83 3.15
C GLY A 273 -12.05 22.98 4.17
N ARG A 274 -11.78 22.70 5.45
CA ARG A 274 -11.77 23.71 6.54
C ARG A 274 -10.43 24.42 6.68
N PHE A 275 -9.32 23.71 6.60
CA PHE A 275 -7.98 24.22 6.92
C PHE A 275 -7.08 24.37 5.69
N GLY A 276 -7.48 23.83 4.54
CA GLY A 276 -6.66 23.72 3.34
C GLY A 276 -5.70 22.52 3.40
N MET A 277 -5.15 22.16 2.25
CA MET A 277 -4.33 20.93 2.09
C MET A 277 -3.04 20.97 2.91
N VAL A 278 -2.29 22.06 2.83
CA VAL A 278 -0.95 22.16 3.47
C VAL A 278 -1.06 22.16 5.00
N LYS A 279 -2.00 22.92 5.58
CA LYS A 279 -2.20 22.91 7.04
C LYS A 279 -2.69 21.55 7.53
N THR A 280 -3.52 20.86 6.75
CA THR A 280 -3.97 19.50 7.06
C THR A 280 -2.81 18.53 7.06
N ILE A 281 -1.89 18.60 6.09
CA ILE A 281 -0.67 17.80 6.04
C ILE A 281 0.20 18.06 7.28
N ILE A 282 0.47 19.30 7.60
CA ILE A 282 1.29 19.67 8.76
C ILE A 282 0.69 19.10 10.06
N GLY A 283 -0.60 19.30 10.29
CA GLY A 283 -1.29 18.77 11.46
C GLY A 283 -1.27 17.23 11.52
N ALA A 284 -1.49 16.58 10.39
CA ALA A 284 -1.50 15.12 10.28
C ALA A 284 -0.12 14.50 10.54
N VAL A 285 0.95 15.07 9.97
CA VAL A 285 2.33 14.61 10.22
C VAL A 285 2.70 14.86 11.68
N SER A 286 2.32 16.00 12.28
CA SER A 286 2.56 16.28 13.69
C SER A 286 1.88 15.27 14.62
N ILE A 287 0.62 14.89 14.33
CA ILE A 287 -0.08 13.82 15.04
C ILE A 287 0.64 12.48 14.87
N SER A 288 1.14 12.19 13.68
CA SER A 288 1.91 10.98 13.41
C SER A 288 3.23 10.95 14.22
N VAL A 289 3.95 12.05 14.33
CA VAL A 289 5.17 12.17 15.18
C VAL A 289 4.85 11.85 16.64
N VAL A 290 3.79 12.46 17.19
CA VAL A 290 3.34 12.16 18.56
C VAL A 290 2.98 10.69 18.70
N GLY A 291 2.27 10.12 17.71
CA GLY A 291 1.91 8.71 17.70
C GLY A 291 3.14 7.78 17.76
N VAL A 292 4.15 8.06 16.96
CA VAL A 292 5.41 7.27 16.96
C VAL A 292 6.15 7.41 18.30
N LEU A 293 6.21 8.60 18.89
CA LEU A 293 6.82 8.82 20.21
C LEU A 293 6.12 8.01 21.31
N LEU A 294 4.79 7.93 21.29
CA LEU A 294 4.02 7.16 22.26
C LEU A 294 4.34 5.66 22.22
N THR A 295 4.84 5.14 21.09
CA THR A 295 5.23 3.73 20.98
C THR A 295 6.51 3.38 21.77
N LEU A 296 7.23 4.37 22.31
CA LEU A 296 8.34 4.14 23.25
C LEU A 296 7.86 3.84 24.67
N SER A 297 6.58 4.00 24.95
CA SER A 297 6.02 3.72 26.27
C SER A 297 5.90 2.22 26.50
N ALA A 298 6.10 1.79 27.77
CA ALA A 298 6.04 0.39 28.14
C ALA A 298 4.62 -0.25 28.06
N PRO A 299 3.49 0.45 28.41
CA PRO A 299 2.18 -0.16 28.36
C PRO A 299 1.71 -0.44 26.94
N LEU A 300 1.29 -1.67 26.65
CA LEU A 300 0.83 -2.09 25.31
C LEU A 300 -0.32 -1.24 24.77
N TRP A 301 -1.28 -0.84 25.62
CA TRP A 301 -2.39 0.02 25.20
C TRP A 301 -1.91 1.39 24.67
N MET A 302 -0.81 1.92 25.25
CA MET A 302 -0.24 3.19 24.81
C MET A 302 0.49 3.05 23.46
N ILE A 303 1.14 1.90 23.25
CA ILE A 303 1.71 1.54 21.94
C ILE A 303 0.61 1.46 20.89
N ILE A 304 -0.48 0.76 21.16
CA ILE A 304 -1.64 0.63 20.26
C ILE A 304 -2.25 2.01 19.95
N PHE A 305 -2.41 2.85 20.95
CA PHE A 305 -2.90 4.23 20.76
C PHE A 305 -1.94 5.05 19.92
N GLY A 306 -0.63 4.96 20.18
CA GLY A 306 0.40 5.59 19.38
C GLY A 306 0.39 5.15 17.91
N LEU A 307 0.28 3.85 17.65
CA LEU A 307 0.15 3.30 16.30
C LEU A 307 -1.13 3.79 15.60
N THR A 308 -2.22 3.95 16.35
CA THR A 308 -3.49 4.48 15.82
C THR A 308 -3.35 5.95 15.40
N LEU A 309 -2.72 6.79 16.22
CA LEU A 309 -2.44 8.18 15.87
C LEU A 309 -1.50 8.28 14.67
N MET A 310 -0.43 7.50 14.68
CA MET A 310 0.54 7.44 13.58
C MET A 310 -0.13 7.06 12.26
N SER A 311 -0.92 5.99 12.24
CA SER A 311 -1.65 5.54 11.05
C SER A 311 -2.65 6.58 10.58
N SER A 312 -3.39 7.21 11.50
CA SER A 312 -4.33 8.28 11.18
C SER A 312 -3.64 9.46 10.49
N GLY A 313 -2.50 9.90 11.03
CA GLY A 313 -1.69 10.95 10.43
C GLY A 313 -1.19 10.58 9.03
N VAL A 314 -0.72 9.35 8.84
CA VAL A 314 -0.27 8.83 7.53
C VAL A 314 -1.41 8.84 6.50
N PHE A 315 -2.58 8.29 6.83
CA PHE A 315 -3.70 8.22 5.89
C PHE A 315 -4.25 9.61 5.52
N VAL A 316 -4.33 10.54 6.48
CA VAL A 316 -4.71 11.93 6.21
C VAL A 316 -3.68 12.62 5.31
N THR A 317 -2.39 12.46 5.60
CA THR A 317 -1.31 13.05 4.81
C THR A 317 -1.33 12.51 3.37
N GLN A 318 -1.49 11.20 3.19
CA GLN A 318 -1.60 10.59 1.87
C GLN A 318 -2.79 11.17 1.08
N SER A 319 -3.97 11.23 1.68
CA SER A 319 -5.18 11.78 1.07
C SER A 319 -5.01 13.25 0.66
N ALA A 320 -4.44 14.07 1.54
CA ALA A 320 -4.19 15.48 1.28
C ALA A 320 -3.14 15.69 0.18
N THR A 321 -2.09 14.84 0.13
CA THR A 321 -1.05 14.91 -0.90
C THR A 321 -1.57 14.55 -2.28
N ILE A 322 -2.41 13.52 -2.39
CA ILE A 322 -3.07 13.16 -3.65
C ILE A 322 -3.99 14.31 -4.11
N SER A 323 -4.73 14.91 -3.20
CA SER A 323 -5.58 16.08 -3.48
C SER A 323 -4.75 17.29 -3.95
N TYR A 324 -3.56 17.48 -3.37
CA TYR A 324 -2.63 18.53 -3.77
C TYR A 324 -2.13 18.34 -5.20
N ILE A 325 -1.75 17.13 -5.61
CA ILE A 325 -1.38 16.83 -7.01
C ILE A 325 -2.57 17.12 -7.94
N ALA A 326 -3.76 16.64 -7.59
CA ALA A 326 -4.95 16.80 -8.41
C ALA A 326 -5.35 18.27 -8.63
N SER A 327 -5.06 19.15 -7.67
CA SER A 327 -5.36 20.59 -7.77
C SER A 327 -4.34 21.40 -8.58
N HIS A 328 -3.06 20.96 -8.61
CA HIS A 328 -1.98 21.72 -9.27
C HIS A 328 -1.63 21.18 -10.66
N ILE A 329 -2.03 19.95 -11.00
CA ILE A 329 -1.71 19.33 -12.28
C ILE A 329 -2.97 19.17 -13.11
N THR A 330 -3.01 19.84 -14.27
CA THR A 330 -4.14 19.78 -15.21
C THR A 330 -3.93 18.77 -16.33
N LYS A 331 -2.69 18.67 -16.88
CA LYS A 331 -2.34 17.76 -17.97
C LYS A 331 -1.57 16.55 -17.43
N GLY A 332 -1.89 15.34 -17.89
CA GLY A 332 -1.16 14.12 -17.53
C GLY A 332 -1.22 13.77 -16.05
N ARG A 333 -2.35 14.00 -15.38
CA ARG A 333 -2.56 13.68 -13.95
C ARG A 333 -2.22 12.24 -13.61
N SER A 334 -2.52 11.29 -14.48
CA SER A 334 -2.22 9.86 -14.30
C SER A 334 -0.72 9.60 -14.21
N LEU A 335 0.09 10.28 -15.06
CA LEU A 335 1.55 10.16 -15.03
C LEU A 335 2.16 10.82 -13.78
N ALA A 336 1.64 11.99 -13.39
CA ALA A 336 2.05 12.65 -12.14
C ALA A 336 1.72 11.79 -10.91
N SER A 337 0.54 11.16 -10.88
CA SER A 337 0.18 10.19 -9.85
C SER A 337 1.04 8.92 -9.89
N GLY A 338 1.43 8.47 -11.09
CA GLY A 338 2.36 7.35 -11.26
C GLY A 338 3.73 7.63 -10.64
N LEU A 339 4.29 8.83 -10.87
CA LEU A 339 5.53 9.28 -10.21
C LEU A 339 5.39 9.37 -8.70
N TYR A 340 4.25 9.88 -8.22
CA TYR A 340 3.95 9.92 -6.79
C TYR A 340 3.94 8.52 -6.20
N TYR A 341 3.23 7.55 -6.79
CA TYR A 341 3.17 6.19 -6.29
C TYR A 341 4.53 5.48 -6.38
N MET A 342 5.31 5.72 -7.44
CA MET A 342 6.68 5.23 -7.52
C MET A 342 7.53 5.70 -6.33
N SER A 343 7.49 6.99 -6.03
CA SER A 343 8.22 7.58 -4.90
C SER A 343 7.66 7.11 -3.55
N TYR A 344 6.34 7.05 -3.42
CA TYR A 344 5.63 6.58 -2.24
C TYR A 344 6.06 5.15 -1.88
N TYR A 345 5.94 4.21 -2.80
CA TYR A 345 6.34 2.83 -2.58
C TYR A 345 7.87 2.67 -2.49
N GLY A 346 8.65 3.44 -3.24
CA GLY A 346 10.11 3.49 -3.12
C GLY A 346 10.55 3.90 -1.71
N GLY A 347 9.91 4.92 -1.14
CA GLY A 347 10.13 5.33 0.24
C GLY A 347 9.83 4.22 1.25
N GLY A 348 8.73 3.48 1.06
CA GLY A 348 8.41 2.32 1.91
C GLY A 348 9.46 1.20 1.84
N SER A 349 10.00 0.93 0.65
CA SER A 349 11.07 -0.06 0.47
C SER A 349 12.36 0.38 1.17
N ILE A 350 12.75 1.65 1.02
CA ILE A 350 13.90 2.23 1.71
C ILE A 350 13.69 2.17 3.23
N GLY A 351 12.47 2.46 3.71
CA GLY A 351 12.11 2.39 5.12
C GLY A 351 12.30 0.99 5.71
N ALA A 352 11.85 -0.02 4.99
CA ALA A 352 12.03 -1.41 5.40
C ALA A 352 13.50 -1.83 5.47
N TRP A 353 14.31 -1.41 4.52
CA TRP A 353 15.74 -1.72 4.49
C TRP A 353 16.53 -0.91 5.53
N LEU A 354 16.42 0.43 5.51
CA LEU A 354 17.20 1.30 6.37
C LEU A 354 16.89 1.07 7.86
N CYS A 355 15.58 0.95 8.20
CA CYS A 355 15.21 0.67 9.58
C CYS A 355 15.61 -0.74 10.04
N GLY A 356 15.84 -1.69 9.12
CA GLY A 356 16.48 -2.96 9.44
C GLY A 356 17.90 -2.79 9.96
N LEU A 357 18.72 -1.98 9.26
CA LEU A 357 20.08 -1.64 9.70
C LEU A 357 20.09 -0.92 11.05
N VAL A 358 19.17 0.01 11.24
CA VAL A 358 19.04 0.80 12.46
C VAL A 358 18.54 -0.06 13.63
N TYR A 359 17.61 -0.97 13.38
CA TYR A 359 17.05 -1.88 14.38
C TYR A 359 18.12 -2.83 14.96
N MET A 360 19.05 -3.32 14.13
CA MET A 360 20.18 -4.12 14.59
C MET A 360 21.11 -3.36 15.57
N GLN A 361 21.17 -2.03 15.48
CA GLN A 361 22.07 -1.20 16.32
C GLN A 361 21.43 -0.77 17.64
N GLY A 362 20.16 -0.42 17.64
CA GLY A 362 19.50 0.17 18.82
C GLY A 362 18.03 -0.22 18.94
N GLN A 363 17.64 -1.34 18.32
CA GLN A 363 16.30 -1.92 18.38
C GLN A 363 15.19 -0.90 18.07
N TRP A 364 14.07 -0.98 18.79
CA TRP A 364 12.90 -0.15 18.56
C TRP A 364 13.17 1.34 18.76
N THR A 365 13.95 1.70 19.75
CA THR A 365 14.23 3.11 20.10
C THR A 365 14.90 3.86 18.95
N TYR A 366 15.92 3.30 18.32
CA TYR A 366 16.61 3.93 17.19
C TYR A 366 15.73 3.96 15.95
N THR A 367 14.91 2.93 15.75
CA THR A 367 13.92 2.91 14.68
C THR A 367 12.92 4.06 14.81
N VAL A 368 12.41 4.32 16.03
CA VAL A 368 11.54 5.46 16.32
C VAL A 368 12.21 6.79 15.99
N TYR A 369 13.45 7.00 16.42
CA TYR A 369 14.18 8.23 16.11
C TYR A 369 14.40 8.42 14.61
N THR A 370 14.68 7.36 13.88
CA THR A 370 14.80 7.39 12.41
C THR A 370 13.49 7.77 11.75
N ILE A 371 12.38 7.16 12.17
CA ILE A 371 11.04 7.49 11.65
C ILE A 371 10.69 8.96 11.93
N ILE A 372 10.98 9.45 13.14
CA ILE A 372 10.74 10.86 13.49
C ILE A 372 11.59 11.78 12.61
N GLY A 373 12.87 11.45 12.40
CA GLY A 373 13.74 12.21 11.50
C GLY A 373 13.14 12.34 10.09
N VAL A 374 12.63 11.25 9.54
CA VAL A 374 11.97 11.26 8.22
C VAL A 374 10.66 12.05 8.25
N GLN A 375 9.88 11.97 9.33
CA GLN A 375 8.65 12.77 9.46
C GLN A 375 8.96 14.28 9.62
N LEU A 376 10.07 14.65 10.25
CA LEU A 376 10.53 16.03 10.29
C LEU A 376 10.96 16.54 8.89
N ILE A 377 11.57 15.68 8.07
CA ILE A 377 11.80 15.99 6.64
C ILE A 377 10.46 16.23 5.93
N ALA A 378 9.46 15.37 6.16
CA ALA A 378 8.12 15.55 5.60
C ALA A 378 7.49 16.89 6.02
N LEU A 379 7.59 17.28 7.29
CA LEU A 379 7.14 18.60 7.78
C LEU A 379 7.87 19.75 7.09
N THR A 380 9.19 19.63 6.94
CA THR A 380 10.01 20.63 6.25
C THR A 380 9.59 20.80 4.78
N VAL A 381 9.37 19.68 4.09
CA VAL A 381 8.84 19.68 2.71
C VAL A 381 7.49 20.40 2.63
N ALA A 382 6.57 20.08 3.55
CA ALA A 382 5.25 20.71 3.58
C ALA A 382 5.33 22.21 3.86
N LEU A 383 6.18 22.64 4.78
CA LEU A 383 6.33 24.03 5.20
C LEU A 383 7.02 24.91 4.15
N ILE A 384 8.02 24.35 3.44
CA ILE A 384 8.86 25.16 2.53
C ILE A 384 8.38 25.04 1.09
N PHE A 385 8.12 23.82 0.60
CA PHE A 385 7.92 23.57 -0.83
C PHE A 385 6.46 23.49 -1.24
N MET A 386 5.52 23.29 -0.30
CA MET A 386 4.09 23.22 -0.61
C MET A 386 3.32 24.52 -0.25
N ARG A 387 4.01 25.56 0.25
CA ARG A 387 3.39 26.87 0.45
C ARG A 387 2.89 27.43 -0.89
N GLN A 388 1.65 27.92 -0.89
CA GLN A 388 1.03 28.65 -1.99
C GLN A 388 1.66 30.03 -2.16
#